data_bcb67b8a49f48ba2d92dfa0c74cb783d
#
_entry.id   bcb67b8a49f48ba2d92dfa0c74cb783d
#
_cell.length_a   1.000
_cell.length_b   1.000
_cell.length_c   1.000
_cell.angle_alpha   90.00
_cell.angle_beta   90.00
_cell.angle_gamma   90.00
#
_symmetry.space_group_name_H-M   'P 1'
#
loop_
_entity.id
_entity.type
_entity.pdbx_description
1 polymer ?
#
loop_
_entity_poly.entity_id
_entity_poly.type
_entity_poly.pdbx_seq_one_letter_code
_entity_poly.pdbx_strand_id
1 'polypeptide(L)'
;MLETIKFELSSRMAIIKKPDSNETYYTYTFPHKIMIYGILGAIIGLNGYNYYSLKKCLKEDVEELPEFYSRLCNLKIAIVPYIDNKNFKKKIQSFNNSVGYASQEQGNNLIVKEQCLENPKWDIYIMDNNSDEYNKIKEYLLNRKCEYIPYIGKNDHFANIKNVEVFNIESKSNSEKIDSIFDKDILADYIDDFDEMFAWNFTGKKDKEYEYTEVNPTKLNEKIGYTNFRQFIFTNKSLKIKKNSDLFLVNGKIIYYF
;
A
#
# COMPACT_ATOMS: atom_id res chain seq x y z
N MET A 1 11.85 -9.16 22.07
CA MET A 1 10.40 -9.07 21.87
C MET A 1 10.21 -8.63 20.42
N LEU A 2 9.31 -9.21 19.69
CA LEU A 2 9.05 -8.79 18.31
C LEU A 2 8.31 -7.45 18.33
N GLU A 3 8.78 -6.47 17.55
CA GLU A 3 8.16 -5.14 17.49
C GLU A 3 7.73 -4.76 16.09
N THR A 4 6.91 -3.74 15.98
CA THR A 4 6.52 -3.11 14.73
C THR A 4 6.48 -1.60 14.90
N ILE A 5 6.91 -0.88 13.86
CA ILE A 5 6.66 0.55 13.75
C ILE A 5 5.42 0.79 12.90
N LYS A 6 4.54 1.66 13.36
CA LYS A 6 3.33 2.09 12.67
C LYS A 6 3.41 3.56 12.35
N PHE A 7 2.94 3.96 11.19
CA PHE A 7 2.71 5.37 10.85
C PHE A 7 1.46 5.52 9.98
N GLU A 8 0.84 6.68 10.08
CA GLU A 8 -0.23 7.11 9.19
C GLU A 8 0.37 7.67 7.91
N LEU A 9 -0.01 7.10 6.76
CA LEU A 9 0.31 7.58 5.42
C LEU A 9 -0.93 8.20 4.81
N SER A 10 -0.86 9.46 4.39
CA SER A 10 -1.97 10.16 3.77
C SER A 10 -1.51 11.15 2.71
N SER A 11 -2.41 11.56 1.83
CA SER A 11 -2.18 12.62 0.85
C SER A 11 -3.50 13.30 0.51
N ARG A 12 -3.45 14.50 -0.04
CA ARG A 12 -4.63 15.13 -0.62
C ARG A 12 -5.14 14.39 -1.86
N MET A 13 -4.19 13.92 -2.67
CA MET A 13 -4.45 13.08 -3.84
C MET A 13 -3.34 12.03 -3.98
N ALA A 14 -3.68 10.88 -4.53
CA ALA A 14 -2.71 9.84 -4.84
C ALA A 14 -3.08 9.11 -6.13
N ILE A 15 -2.06 8.69 -6.89
CA ILE A 15 -2.22 7.79 -8.01
C ILE A 15 -1.22 6.65 -7.89
N ILE A 16 -1.72 5.45 -7.69
CA ILE A 16 -0.93 4.22 -7.66
C ILE A 16 -1.23 3.50 -8.95
N LYS A 17 -0.50 3.89 -10.01
CA LYS A 17 -0.83 3.50 -11.38
C LYS A 17 -0.86 1.98 -11.55
N LYS A 18 -1.97 1.48 -12.11
CA LYS A 18 -2.10 0.10 -12.59
C LYS A 18 -1.41 -0.05 -13.95
N PRO A 19 -0.79 -1.19 -14.24
CA PRO A 19 -0.10 -1.41 -15.51
C PRO A 19 -1.06 -1.69 -16.67
N ASP A 20 -2.34 -1.89 -16.41
CA ASP A 20 -3.31 -2.53 -17.31
C ASP A 20 -3.75 -1.64 -18.49
N SER A 21 -3.56 -0.33 -18.42
CA SER A 21 -4.04 0.61 -19.46
C SER A 21 -3.09 1.78 -19.66
N ASN A 22 -2.94 2.19 -20.93
CA ASN A 22 -2.20 3.39 -21.33
C ASN A 22 -3.11 4.55 -21.74
N GLU A 23 -4.39 4.32 -21.97
CA GLU A 23 -5.37 5.35 -22.38
C GLU A 23 -5.87 6.14 -21.16
N THR A 24 -6.27 5.42 -20.11
CA THR A 24 -6.66 6.01 -18.83
C THR A 24 -5.83 5.34 -17.74
N TYR A 25 -5.12 6.14 -16.96
CA TYR A 25 -4.31 5.62 -15.87
C TYR A 25 -5.20 5.35 -14.66
N TYR A 26 -5.53 4.09 -14.42
CA TYR A 26 -6.28 3.66 -13.25
C TYR A 26 -5.37 3.55 -12.04
N THR A 27 -5.93 3.79 -10.84
CA THR A 27 -5.23 3.69 -9.57
C THR A 27 -5.62 2.43 -8.80
N TYR A 28 -4.65 1.82 -8.13
CA TYR A 28 -4.93 0.92 -7.04
C TYR A 28 -5.62 1.66 -5.90
N THR A 29 -6.42 0.94 -5.13
CA THR A 29 -7.10 1.44 -3.92
C THR A 29 -6.20 1.32 -2.71
N PHE A 30 -5.45 0.23 -2.64
CA PHE A 30 -4.46 -0.02 -1.61
C PHE A 30 -3.06 0.21 -2.16
N PRO A 31 -2.15 0.85 -1.39
CA PRO A 31 -0.75 0.88 -1.77
C PRO A 31 -0.20 -0.55 -1.81
N HIS A 32 0.43 -0.93 -2.90
CA HIS A 32 1.11 -2.22 -2.96
C HIS A 32 2.47 -2.16 -2.27
N LYS A 33 2.97 -3.32 -1.87
CA LYS A 33 4.22 -3.49 -1.09
C LYS A 33 5.41 -2.75 -1.71
N ILE A 34 5.59 -2.85 -3.03
CA ILE A 34 6.72 -2.22 -3.73
C ILE A 34 6.67 -0.69 -3.63
N MET A 35 5.46 -0.10 -3.69
CA MET A 35 5.31 1.35 -3.52
C MET A 35 5.69 1.79 -2.10
N ILE A 36 5.29 1.03 -1.08
CA ILE A 36 5.70 1.32 0.31
C ILE A 36 7.22 1.25 0.44
N TYR A 37 7.88 0.27 -0.17
CA TYR A 37 9.35 0.21 -0.21
C TYR A 37 9.96 1.44 -0.90
N GLY A 38 9.34 1.94 -1.98
CA GLY A 38 9.80 3.17 -2.63
C GLY A 38 9.70 4.39 -1.71
N ILE A 39 8.61 4.52 -0.95
CA ILE A 39 8.43 5.59 0.05
C ILE A 39 9.48 5.47 1.16
N LEU A 40 9.67 4.27 1.71
CA LEU A 40 10.67 4.03 2.76
C LEU A 40 12.09 4.25 2.25
N GLY A 41 12.38 3.83 1.01
CA GLY A 41 13.65 4.08 0.34
C GLY A 41 13.93 5.57 0.20
N ALA A 42 12.95 6.38 -0.19
CA ALA A 42 13.08 7.84 -0.23
C ALA A 42 13.35 8.44 1.15
N ILE A 43 12.70 7.94 2.18
CA ILE A 43 12.91 8.40 3.57
C ILE A 43 14.35 8.17 4.01
N ILE A 44 14.91 7.00 3.79
CA ILE A 44 16.27 6.65 4.26
C ILE A 44 17.37 6.87 3.23
N GLY A 45 17.06 7.42 2.04
CA GLY A 45 18.01 7.85 1.03
C GLY A 45 18.50 6.76 0.09
N LEU A 46 17.73 5.70 -0.16
CA LEU A 46 18.06 4.66 -1.12
C LEU A 46 17.71 5.09 -2.56
N ASN A 47 18.53 4.68 -3.52
CA ASN A 47 18.36 5.02 -4.92
C ASN A 47 17.15 4.30 -5.55
N GLY A 48 16.40 5.05 -6.38
CA GLY A 48 15.20 4.57 -7.06
C GLY A 48 15.44 4.15 -8.51
N TYR A 49 14.33 4.03 -9.24
CA TYR A 49 14.32 3.58 -10.64
C TYR A 49 15.15 4.45 -11.59
N ASN A 50 15.13 5.78 -11.43
CA ASN A 50 15.83 6.69 -12.33
C ASN A 50 17.36 6.50 -12.26
N TYR A 51 17.89 6.37 -11.03
CA TYR A 51 19.31 6.12 -10.82
C TYR A 51 19.73 4.77 -11.40
N TYR A 52 18.97 3.72 -11.14
CA TYR A 52 19.17 2.39 -11.70
C TYR A 52 19.19 2.44 -13.25
N SER A 53 18.19 3.07 -13.86
CA SER A 53 18.07 3.17 -15.32
C SER A 53 19.21 3.97 -15.94
N LEU A 54 19.63 5.06 -15.29
CA LEU A 54 20.76 5.88 -15.74
C LEU A 54 22.05 5.06 -15.77
N LYS A 55 22.39 4.41 -14.67
CA LYS A 55 23.59 3.56 -14.61
C LYS A 55 23.58 2.44 -15.64
N LYS A 56 22.44 1.79 -15.82
CA LYS A 56 22.28 0.76 -16.85
C LYS A 56 22.48 1.31 -18.26
N CYS A 57 22.00 2.52 -18.55
CA CYS A 57 22.26 3.20 -19.83
C CYS A 57 23.73 3.54 -20.02
N LEU A 58 24.44 3.93 -18.96
CA LEU A 58 25.87 4.23 -18.97
C LEU A 58 26.75 2.98 -18.98
N LYS A 59 26.16 1.78 -18.94
CA LYS A 59 26.85 0.48 -18.84
C LYS A 59 27.78 0.39 -17.62
N GLU A 60 27.43 1.09 -16.56
CA GLU A 60 28.09 0.95 -15.27
C GLU A 60 27.61 -0.34 -14.57
N ASP A 61 28.44 -0.82 -13.64
CA ASP A 61 28.06 -1.98 -12.80
C ASP A 61 26.90 -1.60 -11.89
N VAL A 62 25.80 -2.33 -12.00
CA VAL A 62 24.59 -2.12 -11.21
C VAL A 62 24.05 -3.46 -10.72
N GLU A 63 23.40 -3.43 -9.57
CA GLU A 63 22.61 -4.57 -9.10
C GLU A 63 21.51 -4.94 -10.10
N GLU A 64 21.01 -6.18 -10.05
CA GLU A 64 19.91 -6.62 -10.93
C GLU A 64 18.61 -5.83 -10.74
N LEU A 65 18.40 -5.27 -9.54
CA LEU A 65 17.21 -4.55 -9.15
C LEU A 65 17.55 -3.19 -8.51
N PRO A 66 16.63 -2.21 -8.51
CA PRO A 66 16.84 -0.93 -7.85
C PRO A 66 17.17 -1.09 -6.36
N GLU A 67 18.10 -0.28 -5.85
CA GLU A 67 18.63 -0.38 -4.49
C GLU A 67 17.52 -0.42 -3.42
N PHE A 68 16.52 0.47 -3.50
CA PHE A 68 15.43 0.49 -2.54
C PHE A 68 14.71 -0.86 -2.46
N TYR A 69 14.57 -1.55 -3.59
CA TYR A 69 13.89 -2.84 -3.62
C TYR A 69 14.80 -3.95 -3.10
N SER A 70 16.06 -4.01 -3.56
CA SER A 70 17.05 -5.01 -3.11
C SER A 70 17.21 -5.00 -1.60
N ARG A 71 17.25 -3.78 -1.00
CA ARG A 71 17.47 -3.60 0.44
C ARG A 71 16.21 -3.86 1.29
N LEU A 72 15.02 -3.53 0.77
CA LEU A 72 13.79 -3.50 1.57
C LEU A 72 12.82 -4.67 1.29
N CYS A 73 13.04 -5.48 0.24
CA CYS A 73 12.09 -6.52 -0.19
C CYS A 73 11.79 -7.60 0.87
N ASN A 74 12.67 -7.78 1.86
CA ASN A 74 12.50 -8.72 2.97
C ASN A 74 11.70 -8.18 4.15
N LEU A 75 11.39 -6.89 4.18
CA LEU A 75 10.54 -6.31 5.22
C LEU A 75 9.10 -6.84 5.06
N LYS A 76 8.53 -7.31 6.16
CA LYS A 76 7.11 -7.60 6.24
C LYS A 76 6.35 -6.32 6.56
N ILE A 77 5.32 -6.03 5.78
CA ILE A 77 4.47 -4.86 5.97
C ILE A 77 3.02 -5.27 6.15
N ALA A 78 2.24 -4.38 6.77
CA ALA A 78 0.80 -4.50 6.80
C ALA A 78 0.16 -3.14 6.56
N ILE A 79 -1.08 -3.14 6.05
CA ILE A 79 -1.79 -1.94 5.63
C ILE A 79 -3.20 -1.99 6.19
N VAL A 80 -3.56 -0.96 6.95
CA VAL A 80 -4.92 -0.76 7.44
C VAL A 80 -5.53 0.45 6.74
N PRO A 81 -6.45 0.26 5.79
CA PRO A 81 -7.11 1.37 5.12
C PRO A 81 -8.08 2.11 6.03
N TYR A 82 -8.17 3.43 5.86
CA TYR A 82 -9.27 4.21 6.37
C TYR A 82 -10.33 4.40 5.29
N ILE A 83 -11.58 4.09 5.60
CA ILE A 83 -12.71 4.24 4.68
C ILE A 83 -13.65 5.30 5.22
N ASP A 84 -13.93 6.34 4.40
CA ASP A 84 -14.93 7.34 4.71
C ASP A 84 -16.29 6.89 4.15
N ASN A 85 -17.31 6.82 5.01
CA ASN A 85 -18.65 6.32 4.63
C ASN A 85 -18.60 4.99 3.85
N LYS A 86 -17.69 4.10 4.20
CA LYS A 86 -17.48 2.79 3.58
C LYS A 86 -17.15 2.87 2.07
N ASN A 87 -16.50 3.93 1.62
CA ASN A 87 -16.08 4.11 0.23
C ASN A 87 -14.69 4.72 0.13
N PHE A 88 -13.93 4.27 -0.87
CA PHE A 88 -12.73 4.94 -1.33
C PHE A 88 -13.10 5.95 -2.42
N LYS A 89 -12.90 7.23 -2.12
CA LYS A 89 -13.21 8.29 -3.07
C LYS A 89 -12.20 8.30 -4.21
N LYS A 90 -12.68 8.18 -5.45
CA LYS A 90 -11.87 8.25 -6.66
C LYS A 90 -12.39 9.35 -7.58
N LYS A 91 -11.46 10.07 -8.20
CA LYS A 91 -11.75 11.15 -9.14
C LYS A 91 -10.98 10.96 -10.43
N ILE A 92 -11.61 11.19 -11.58
CA ILE A 92 -10.91 11.22 -12.86
C ILE A 92 -10.53 12.67 -13.16
N GLN A 93 -9.25 12.88 -13.45
CA GLN A 93 -8.70 14.13 -13.96
C GLN A 93 -8.35 13.97 -15.44
N SER A 94 -8.65 14.97 -16.23
CA SER A 94 -8.23 15.05 -17.63
C SER A 94 -7.43 16.32 -17.82
N PHE A 95 -6.29 16.22 -18.44
CA PHE A 95 -5.44 17.38 -18.75
C PHE A 95 -4.73 17.18 -20.08
N ASN A 96 -4.38 18.30 -20.72
CA ASN A 96 -3.57 18.30 -21.92
C ASN A 96 -2.09 18.28 -21.53
N ASN A 97 -1.35 17.28 -22.01
CA ASN A 97 0.08 17.13 -21.79
C ASN A 97 0.90 17.46 -23.07
N SER A 98 0.33 18.24 -23.98
CA SER A 98 1.01 18.68 -25.21
C SER A 98 1.89 19.90 -24.94
N VAL A 99 3.02 20.00 -25.63
CA VAL A 99 3.81 21.24 -25.66
C VAL A 99 3.16 22.27 -26.59
N GLY A 100 3.38 23.57 -26.32
CA GLY A 100 2.65 24.65 -26.98
C GLY A 100 2.68 24.62 -28.52
N TYR A 101 3.83 24.32 -29.14
CA TYR A 101 3.93 24.21 -30.60
C TYR A 101 3.22 22.97 -31.15
N ALA A 102 3.25 21.83 -30.42
CA ALA A 102 2.58 20.61 -30.86
C ALA A 102 1.05 20.76 -30.79
N SER A 103 0.51 21.60 -29.90
CA SER A 103 -0.93 21.82 -29.79
C SER A 103 -1.51 22.66 -30.94
N GLN A 104 -0.67 23.27 -31.76
CA GLN A 104 -1.08 24.05 -32.93
C GLN A 104 -1.29 23.19 -34.17
N GLU A 105 -0.77 21.96 -34.18
CA GLU A 105 -0.94 21.01 -35.29
C GLU A 105 -2.14 20.11 -35.08
N GLN A 106 -2.84 19.75 -36.17
CA GLN A 106 -4.01 18.91 -36.10
C GLN A 106 -3.64 17.50 -35.56
N GLY A 107 -4.34 17.07 -34.51
CA GLY A 107 -4.15 15.75 -33.90
C GLY A 107 -3.00 15.62 -32.90
N ASN A 108 -2.27 16.69 -32.59
CA ASN A 108 -1.09 16.66 -31.74
C ASN A 108 -1.38 16.96 -30.25
N ASN A 109 -2.64 17.05 -29.86
CA ASN A 109 -3.03 17.21 -28.47
C ASN A 109 -3.02 15.86 -27.74
N LEU A 110 -2.16 15.72 -26.73
CA LEU A 110 -2.14 14.55 -25.85
C LEU A 110 -3.04 14.79 -24.64
N ILE A 111 -4.25 14.25 -24.68
CA ILE A 111 -5.17 14.26 -23.54
C ILE A 111 -4.86 13.07 -22.63
N VAL A 112 -4.40 13.34 -21.43
CA VAL A 112 -4.15 12.32 -20.40
C VAL A 112 -5.32 12.27 -19.44
N LYS A 113 -5.82 11.06 -19.17
CA LYS A 113 -6.85 10.79 -18.17
C LYS A 113 -6.24 9.98 -17.04
N GLU A 114 -6.41 10.44 -15.80
CA GLU A 114 -5.91 9.78 -14.60
C GLU A 114 -7.02 9.63 -13.57
N GLN A 115 -7.18 8.42 -13.05
CA GLN A 115 -8.02 8.17 -11.88
C GLN A 115 -7.15 8.31 -10.64
N CYS A 116 -7.48 9.27 -9.77
CA CYS A 116 -6.77 9.50 -8.52
C CYS A 116 -7.66 9.15 -7.32
N LEU A 117 -7.04 8.70 -6.23
CA LEU A 117 -7.66 8.65 -4.91
C LEU A 117 -7.75 10.07 -4.35
N GLU A 118 -8.86 10.40 -3.71
CA GLU A 118 -9.08 11.68 -3.05
C GLU A 118 -9.02 11.51 -1.54
N ASN A 119 -8.13 12.28 -0.89
CA ASN A 119 -7.84 12.22 0.55
C ASN A 119 -7.60 10.78 1.07
N PRO A 120 -6.77 9.97 0.39
CA PRO A 120 -6.49 8.62 0.86
C PRO A 120 -5.71 8.65 2.16
N LYS A 121 -5.98 7.63 2.99
CA LYS A 121 -5.34 7.46 4.29
C LYS A 121 -5.19 5.98 4.64
N TRP A 122 -4.02 5.60 5.13
CA TRP A 122 -3.70 4.25 5.58
C TRP A 122 -2.81 4.29 6.82
N ASP A 123 -2.98 3.34 7.74
CA ASP A 123 -1.94 3.00 8.71
C ASP A 123 -1.03 1.95 8.07
N ILE A 124 0.25 2.23 8.03
CA ILE A 124 1.29 1.32 7.54
C ILE A 124 2.05 0.77 8.75
N TYR A 125 2.19 -0.53 8.80
CA TYR A 125 2.96 -1.23 9.82
C TYR A 125 4.15 -1.91 9.17
N ILE A 126 5.31 -1.84 9.80
CA ILE A 126 6.55 -2.48 9.36
C ILE A 126 7.06 -3.31 10.52
N MET A 127 7.16 -4.63 10.30
CA MET A 127 7.65 -5.56 11.31
C MET A 127 9.18 -5.48 11.39
N ASP A 128 9.70 -5.48 12.59
CA ASP A 128 11.13 -5.58 12.83
C ASP A 128 11.66 -6.94 12.33
N ASN A 129 12.68 -6.88 11.50
CA ASN A 129 13.43 -8.04 11.00
C ASN A 129 14.91 -8.03 11.46
N ASN A 130 15.24 -7.19 12.46
CA ASN A 130 16.58 -6.97 12.98
C ASN A 130 17.59 -6.48 11.92
N SER A 131 17.13 -5.82 10.84
CA SER A 131 18.02 -5.24 9.84
C SER A 131 18.42 -3.81 10.16
N ASP A 132 19.55 -3.37 9.60
CA ASP A 132 20.00 -1.98 9.70
C ASP A 132 19.03 -1.03 9.00
N GLU A 133 18.38 -1.50 7.92
CA GLU A 133 17.36 -0.75 7.20
C GLU A 133 16.14 -0.47 8.09
N TYR A 134 15.66 -1.47 8.83
CA TYR A 134 14.55 -1.28 9.76
C TYR A 134 14.92 -0.25 10.83
N ASN A 135 16.12 -0.37 11.43
CA ASN A 135 16.59 0.54 12.45
C ASN A 135 16.70 1.98 11.92
N LYS A 136 17.22 2.17 10.70
CA LYS A 136 17.32 3.47 10.05
C LYS A 136 15.93 4.04 9.73
N ILE A 137 15.00 3.24 9.21
CA ILE A 137 13.61 3.64 8.96
C ILE A 137 12.97 4.11 10.28
N LYS A 138 13.11 3.33 11.35
CA LYS A 138 12.57 3.65 12.67
C LYS A 138 13.12 4.99 13.18
N GLU A 139 14.43 5.19 13.11
CA GLU A 139 15.07 6.44 13.52
C GLU A 139 14.53 7.63 12.73
N TYR A 140 14.48 7.52 11.40
CA TYR A 140 14.04 8.62 10.52
C TYR A 140 12.58 8.97 10.74
N LEU A 141 11.70 7.99 10.84
CA LEU A 141 10.28 8.20 11.10
C LEU A 141 10.01 8.85 12.45
N LEU A 142 10.66 8.37 13.52
CA LEU A 142 10.49 8.93 14.87
C LEU A 142 11.02 10.37 14.96
N ASN A 143 12.11 10.67 14.27
CA ASN A 143 12.72 12.00 14.23
C ASN A 143 12.09 12.91 13.14
N ARG A 144 11.09 12.44 12.39
CA ARG A 144 10.46 13.17 11.28
C ARG A 144 11.47 13.68 10.24
N LYS A 145 12.46 12.84 9.91
CA LYS A 145 13.49 13.10 8.92
C LYS A 145 13.22 12.33 7.63
N CYS A 146 13.69 12.84 6.52
CA CYS A 146 13.78 12.13 5.26
C CYS A 146 14.92 12.70 4.43
N GLU A 147 15.61 11.85 3.67
CA GLU A 147 16.62 12.28 2.70
C GLU A 147 15.98 12.88 1.46
N TYR A 148 14.92 12.22 0.95
CA TYR A 148 14.11 12.71 -0.14
C TYR A 148 12.66 12.83 0.28
N ILE A 149 11.97 13.89 -0.16
CA ILE A 149 10.56 14.09 0.13
C ILE A 149 9.74 12.97 -0.52
N PRO A 150 9.08 12.10 0.25
CA PRO A 150 8.30 11.02 -0.32
C PRO A 150 7.00 11.51 -0.95
N TYR A 151 6.54 10.82 -1.99
CA TYR A 151 5.28 11.11 -2.68
C TYR A 151 4.51 9.83 -3.02
N ILE A 152 3.22 9.94 -3.34
CA ILE A 152 2.35 8.81 -3.62
C ILE A 152 1.99 8.79 -5.12
N GLY A 153 2.90 8.19 -5.91
CA GLY A 153 2.77 7.98 -7.35
C GLY A 153 3.25 9.13 -8.22
N LYS A 154 2.99 10.38 -7.86
CA LYS A 154 3.45 11.58 -8.57
C LYS A 154 4.09 12.55 -7.60
N ASN A 155 5.07 13.29 -8.07
CA ASN A 155 5.87 14.23 -7.26
C ASN A 155 5.06 15.42 -6.68
N ASP A 156 3.89 15.72 -7.22
CA ASP A 156 2.94 16.70 -6.71
C ASP A 156 1.92 16.12 -5.70
N HIS A 157 1.94 14.79 -5.50
CA HIS A 157 1.14 14.10 -4.50
C HIS A 157 1.96 13.76 -3.26
N PHE A 158 2.35 14.77 -2.50
CA PHE A 158 3.19 14.59 -1.32
C PHE A 158 2.61 13.59 -0.31
N ALA A 159 3.47 12.73 0.20
CA ALA A 159 3.13 11.81 1.28
C ALA A 159 3.19 12.53 2.63
N ASN A 160 2.05 12.61 3.32
CA ASN A 160 2.02 13.06 4.69
C ASN A 160 2.19 11.86 5.61
N ILE A 161 3.22 11.89 6.45
CA ILE A 161 3.54 10.86 7.43
C ILE A 161 3.33 11.45 8.82
N LYS A 162 2.45 10.81 9.61
CA LYS A 162 2.06 11.25 10.95
C LYS A 162 1.86 10.08 11.89
N ASN A 163 1.67 10.37 13.16
CA ASN A 163 1.29 9.40 14.19
C ASN A 163 2.19 8.16 14.18
N VAL A 164 3.52 8.43 14.23
CA VAL A 164 4.55 7.38 14.27
C VAL A 164 4.60 6.81 15.67
N GLU A 165 4.41 5.51 15.80
CA GLU A 165 4.35 4.79 17.07
C GLU A 165 5.04 3.44 16.91
N VAL A 166 5.60 2.92 18.02
CA VAL A 166 6.22 1.59 18.06
C VAL A 166 5.43 0.73 19.02
N PHE A 167 5.10 -0.50 18.59
CA PHE A 167 4.34 -1.45 19.38
C PHE A 167 5.08 -2.78 19.49
N ASN A 168 4.94 -3.44 20.64
CA ASN A 168 5.21 -4.86 20.74
C ASN A 168 4.07 -5.64 20.05
N ILE A 169 4.42 -6.73 19.39
CA ILE A 169 3.46 -7.55 18.67
C ILE A 169 3.47 -8.98 19.20
N GLU A 170 2.29 -9.59 19.23
CA GLU A 170 2.08 -10.97 19.67
C GLU A 170 1.49 -11.78 18.52
N SER A 171 2.07 -12.96 18.26
CA SER A 171 1.53 -13.87 17.24
C SER A 171 0.13 -14.35 17.64
N LYS A 172 -0.79 -14.36 16.67
CA LYS A 172 -2.18 -14.80 16.86
C LYS A 172 -2.48 -15.95 15.90
N SER A 173 -2.79 -17.11 16.46
CA SER A 173 -3.02 -18.32 15.65
C SER A 173 -4.42 -18.39 15.01
N ASN A 174 -5.40 -17.72 15.59
CA ASN A 174 -6.80 -17.71 15.13
C ASN A 174 -7.45 -16.35 15.37
N SER A 175 -8.22 -15.89 14.42
CA SER A 175 -9.08 -14.72 14.57
C SER A 175 -10.27 -14.83 13.61
N GLU A 176 -11.42 -14.35 14.03
CA GLU A 176 -12.62 -14.21 13.18
C GLU A 176 -12.68 -12.85 12.48
N LYS A 177 -11.72 -11.97 12.76
CA LYS A 177 -11.63 -10.64 12.18
C LYS A 177 -10.18 -10.28 11.90
N ILE A 178 -9.95 -9.60 10.78
CA ILE A 178 -8.66 -8.98 10.43
C ILE A 178 -8.89 -7.50 10.15
N ASP A 179 -8.14 -6.63 10.82
CA ASP A 179 -8.28 -5.18 10.72
C ASP A 179 -7.44 -4.56 9.60
N SER A 180 -6.53 -5.33 8.98
CA SER A 180 -5.72 -4.92 7.82
C SER A 180 -6.22 -5.55 6.52
N ILE A 181 -5.67 -5.13 5.38
CA ILE A 181 -5.78 -5.95 4.16
C ILE A 181 -5.08 -7.29 4.40
N PHE A 182 -5.58 -8.34 3.78
CA PHE A 182 -5.00 -9.68 3.88
C PHE A 182 -5.07 -10.42 2.55
N ASP A 183 -4.14 -11.35 2.35
CA ASP A 183 -4.11 -12.21 1.17
C ASP A 183 -5.30 -13.18 1.19
N LYS A 184 -6.02 -13.26 0.08
CA LYS A 184 -7.16 -14.20 -0.06
C LYS A 184 -6.77 -15.64 0.23
N ASP A 185 -5.52 -16.00 0.02
CA ASP A 185 -5.03 -17.38 0.22
C ASP A 185 -5.11 -17.84 1.68
N ILE A 186 -5.15 -16.90 2.65
CA ILE A 186 -5.32 -17.25 4.06
C ILE A 186 -6.79 -17.44 4.48
N LEU A 187 -7.74 -16.97 3.66
CA LEU A 187 -9.16 -17.16 3.92
C LEU A 187 -9.54 -18.62 3.64
N ALA A 188 -10.20 -19.26 4.59
CA ALA A 188 -10.80 -20.57 4.41
C ALA A 188 -12.27 -20.43 3.98
N ASP A 189 -13.01 -19.56 4.66
CA ASP A 189 -14.42 -19.30 4.40
C ASP A 189 -14.89 -18.03 5.13
N TYR A 190 -16.11 -17.58 4.87
CA TYR A 190 -16.82 -16.61 5.70
C TYR A 190 -17.66 -17.33 6.74
N ILE A 191 -17.80 -16.74 7.92
CA ILE A 191 -18.71 -17.23 8.95
C ILE A 191 -20.06 -16.58 8.67
N ASP A 192 -21.02 -17.37 8.22
CA ASP A 192 -22.41 -16.93 8.12
C ASP A 192 -23.00 -16.89 9.53
N ASP A 193 -23.28 -15.69 10.03
CA ASP A 193 -23.99 -15.51 11.28
C ASP A 193 -25.48 -15.89 11.07
N PHE A 194 -25.77 -17.17 11.10
CA PHE A 194 -27.14 -17.71 10.97
C PHE A 194 -28.11 -17.19 12.05
N ASP A 195 -27.59 -16.69 13.18
CA ASP A 195 -28.35 -16.10 14.25
C ASP A 195 -28.88 -14.68 13.99
N GLU A 196 -28.51 -14.07 12.84
CA GLU A 196 -28.90 -12.70 12.52
C GLU A 196 -30.40 -12.48 12.35
N MET A 197 -31.14 -13.51 11.95
CA MET A 197 -32.59 -13.40 11.78
C MET A 197 -33.33 -13.18 13.11
N PHE A 198 -32.72 -13.57 14.23
CA PHE A 198 -33.24 -13.34 15.57
C PHE A 198 -32.69 -12.08 16.25
N ALA A 199 -31.50 -11.63 15.91
CA ALA A 199 -30.86 -10.42 16.48
C ALA A 199 -31.48 -9.09 15.97
N TRP A 200 -32.24 -9.12 14.88
CA TRP A 200 -32.85 -7.93 14.27
C TRP A 200 -33.83 -7.19 15.15
N ASN A 201 -34.34 -7.86 16.18
CA ASN A 201 -35.35 -7.31 17.11
C ASN A 201 -34.77 -6.59 18.34
N PHE A 202 -33.47 -6.59 18.60
CA PHE A 202 -32.95 -6.14 19.91
C PHE A 202 -31.88 -5.03 19.89
N THR A 203 -31.16 -4.78 18.80
CA THR A 203 -30.13 -3.71 18.75
C THR A 203 -30.17 -2.96 17.43
N GLY A 204 -30.76 -1.80 17.45
CA GLY A 204 -30.78 -0.90 16.28
C GLY A 204 -29.38 -0.54 15.80
N LYS A 205 -29.13 -0.72 14.48
CA LYS A 205 -27.95 -0.42 13.66
C LYS A 205 -26.81 -1.45 13.75
N LYS A 206 -26.93 -2.53 13.00
CA LYS A 206 -25.77 -3.30 12.55
C LYS A 206 -24.94 -2.44 11.59
N ASP A 207 -23.65 -2.41 11.79
CA ASP A 207 -22.75 -1.78 10.81
C ASP A 207 -22.87 -2.49 9.46
N LYS A 208 -23.20 -1.74 8.41
CA LYS A 208 -23.34 -2.30 7.07
C LYS A 208 -22.05 -3.03 6.67
N GLU A 209 -22.16 -4.26 6.25
CA GLU A 209 -21.04 -5.05 5.75
C GLU A 209 -20.38 -4.40 4.53
N TYR A 210 -19.08 -4.56 4.42
CA TYR A 210 -18.31 -4.18 3.25
C TYR A 210 -17.23 -5.23 2.95
N GLU A 211 -16.86 -5.30 1.68
CA GLU A 211 -15.76 -6.10 1.20
C GLU A 211 -15.12 -5.40 -0.01
N TYR A 212 -13.82 -5.21 0.07
CA TYR A 212 -13.01 -4.69 -1.02
C TYR A 212 -11.99 -5.75 -1.39
N THR A 213 -11.91 -6.04 -2.68
CA THR A 213 -10.97 -6.99 -3.23
C THR A 213 -10.15 -6.32 -4.33
N GLU A 214 -8.83 -6.46 -4.26
CA GLU A 214 -7.93 -5.90 -5.27
C GLU A 214 -6.74 -6.83 -5.49
N VAL A 215 -6.31 -6.94 -6.76
CA VAL A 215 -5.13 -7.72 -7.14
C VAL A 215 -3.92 -6.79 -7.20
N ASN A 216 -2.97 -6.98 -6.30
CA ASN A 216 -1.78 -6.14 -6.16
C ASN A 216 -0.49 -6.90 -6.45
N PRO A 217 0.53 -6.27 -7.07
CA PRO A 217 1.85 -6.86 -7.25
C PRO A 217 2.60 -6.94 -5.91
N THR A 218 3.36 -8.00 -5.71
CA THR A 218 4.17 -8.19 -4.51
C THR A 218 5.67 -8.24 -4.79
N LYS A 219 6.09 -8.40 -6.05
CA LYS A 219 7.50 -8.48 -6.46
C LYS A 219 7.79 -7.68 -7.72
N LEU A 220 9.07 -7.31 -7.88
CA LEU A 220 9.65 -6.86 -9.14
C LEU A 220 10.45 -7.99 -9.77
N ASN A 221 10.51 -8.00 -11.10
CA ASN A 221 11.45 -8.82 -11.87
C ASN A 221 12.65 -7.98 -12.34
N GLU A 222 13.66 -8.62 -12.94
CA GLU A 222 14.88 -8.00 -13.46
C GLU A 222 14.65 -6.91 -14.52
N LYS A 223 13.47 -6.88 -15.15
CA LYS A 223 13.06 -5.82 -16.10
C LYS A 223 12.29 -4.68 -15.41
N ILE A 224 12.31 -4.62 -14.08
CA ILE A 224 11.58 -3.66 -13.25
C ILE A 224 10.04 -3.77 -13.46
N GLY A 225 9.56 -4.87 -14.00
CA GLY A 225 8.13 -5.14 -14.15
C GLY A 225 7.53 -5.73 -12.87
N TYR A 226 6.27 -5.41 -12.63
CA TYR A 226 5.51 -6.00 -11.54
C TYR A 226 5.21 -7.46 -11.80
N THR A 227 5.43 -8.29 -10.77
CA THR A 227 5.20 -9.74 -10.82
C THR A 227 4.59 -10.24 -9.51
N ASN A 228 4.26 -11.54 -9.48
CA ASN A 228 3.67 -12.20 -8.31
C ASN A 228 2.45 -11.42 -7.78
N PHE A 229 1.43 -11.30 -8.64
CA PHE A 229 0.18 -10.66 -8.28
C PHE A 229 -0.61 -11.54 -7.33
N ARG A 230 -1.09 -10.94 -6.22
CA ARG A 230 -1.93 -11.60 -5.22
C ARG A 230 -3.22 -10.82 -5.01
N GLN A 231 -4.27 -11.53 -4.67
CA GLN A 231 -5.57 -10.96 -4.38
C GLN A 231 -5.65 -10.63 -2.90
N PHE A 232 -5.78 -9.34 -2.59
CA PHE A 232 -5.97 -8.84 -1.22
C PHE A 232 -7.42 -8.49 -0.96
N ILE A 233 -7.86 -8.76 0.26
CA ILE A 233 -9.21 -8.47 0.75
C ILE A 233 -9.12 -7.50 1.94
N PHE A 234 -10.09 -6.60 2.04
CA PHE A 234 -10.35 -5.76 3.20
C PHE A 234 -11.84 -5.79 3.51
N THR A 235 -12.23 -6.29 4.67
CA THR A 235 -13.63 -6.52 5.02
C THR A 235 -13.86 -6.40 6.53
N ASN A 236 -15.11 -6.13 6.93
CA ASN A 236 -15.58 -6.22 8.30
C ASN A 236 -16.41 -7.46 8.59
N LYS A 237 -16.53 -8.38 7.62
CA LYS A 237 -17.23 -9.65 7.80
C LYS A 237 -16.46 -10.58 8.73
N SER A 238 -17.19 -11.49 9.37
CA SER A 238 -16.60 -12.56 10.17
C SER A 238 -15.93 -13.61 9.27
N LEU A 239 -14.72 -14.03 9.63
CA LEU A 239 -13.83 -14.81 8.79
C LEU A 239 -13.46 -16.14 9.45
N LYS A 240 -13.36 -17.19 8.64
CA LYS A 240 -12.70 -18.45 9.00
C LYS A 240 -11.34 -18.48 8.31
N ILE A 241 -10.27 -18.43 9.10
CA ILE A 241 -8.91 -18.28 8.62
C ILE A 241 -8.18 -19.61 8.68
N LYS A 242 -7.34 -19.90 7.67
CA LYS A 242 -6.48 -21.08 7.66
C LYS A 242 -5.47 -21.01 8.80
N LYS A 243 -5.16 -22.15 9.41
CA LYS A 243 -4.10 -22.25 10.44
C LYS A 243 -2.74 -21.81 9.88
N ASN A 244 -1.89 -21.28 10.74
CA ASN A 244 -0.54 -20.80 10.44
C ASN A 244 -0.47 -19.57 9.52
N SER A 245 -1.45 -18.68 9.60
CA SER A 245 -1.39 -17.37 8.94
C SER A 245 -0.52 -16.40 9.76
N ASP A 246 0.20 -15.50 9.06
CA ASP A 246 1.02 -14.43 9.67
C ASP A 246 0.15 -13.33 10.29
N LEU A 247 -0.59 -13.66 11.34
CA LEU A 247 -1.48 -12.77 12.09
C LEU A 247 -0.85 -12.36 13.41
N PHE A 248 -0.96 -11.09 13.74
CA PHE A 248 -0.42 -10.52 14.97
C PHE A 248 -1.41 -9.58 15.63
N LEU A 249 -1.44 -9.62 16.96
CA LEU A 249 -2.15 -8.63 17.77
C LEU A 249 -1.23 -7.42 17.97
N VAL A 250 -1.71 -6.23 17.54
CA VAL A 250 -1.01 -4.96 17.63
C VAL A 250 -1.97 -3.91 18.15
N ASN A 251 -1.77 -3.44 19.35
CA ASN A 251 -2.63 -2.40 19.97
C ASN A 251 -4.14 -2.67 19.81
N GLY A 252 -4.56 -3.90 20.12
CA GLY A 252 -5.98 -4.32 20.06
C GLY A 252 -6.51 -4.61 18.65
N LYS A 253 -5.70 -4.48 17.60
CA LYS A 253 -6.07 -4.83 16.21
C LYS A 253 -5.40 -6.13 15.79
N ILE A 254 -6.08 -6.91 14.98
CA ILE A 254 -5.53 -8.09 14.32
C ILE A 254 -4.98 -7.70 12.96
N ILE A 255 -3.68 -7.80 12.79
CA ILE A 255 -2.93 -7.33 11.63
C ILE A 255 -2.31 -8.53 10.90
N TYR A 256 -2.50 -8.58 9.58
CA TYR A 256 -1.84 -9.53 8.68
C TYR A 256 -0.62 -8.89 8.03
N TYR A 257 0.55 -9.53 8.17
CA TYR A 257 1.79 -9.08 7.53
C TYR A 257 2.11 -9.94 6.30
N PHE A 258 2.57 -9.29 5.23
CA PHE A 258 2.90 -9.94 3.96
C PHE A 258 4.20 -9.43 3.37
#